data_fe31224a1428a853ee76eebc80c1398f
#
_entry.id   fe31224a1428a853ee76eebc80c1398f
#
_cell.length_a   1.000
_cell.length_b   1.000
_cell.length_c   1.000
_cell.angle_alpha   90.00
_cell.angle_beta   90.00
_cell.angle_gamma   90.00
#
_symmetry.space_group_name_H-M   'P 1'
#
loop_
_entity.id
_entity.type
_entity.pdbx_description
1 polymer ?
#
loop_
_entity_poly.entity_id
_entity_poly.type
_entity_poly.pdbx_seq_one_letter_code
_entity_poly.pdbx_strand_id
1 'polypeptide(L)'
;TVVSPIFFDGVLRFFAANIGHHTDVGGAVPGSTSHHLKTVWEEGIRLPAMRIVRQGELDLDLLEMIAHNTREPDNRMHDIRAQIATNDKGARLMLELVGQSGLDTVLSAIDGILRYTERRLRNRIAQLPTGSVSFTERMDDDGMGGDPVVIQANVQARDGQLHVDFTGTGKQARGAFNLPASALNASVYFAVKAMLDPELMPNNGLFQPITISAPEGTITNPVFPAAVGARVTTAQRVAVSYT
;
A
#
# COMPACT_ATOMS: atom_id res chain seq x y z
N THR A 1 3.31 9.89 -0.36
CA THR A 1 4.36 9.23 0.45
C THR A 1 5.59 10.10 0.50
N VAL A 2 6.13 10.36 1.70
CA VAL A 2 7.42 11.01 1.91
C VAL A 2 8.40 9.98 2.44
N VAL A 3 9.62 9.96 1.91
CA VAL A 3 10.70 9.04 2.31
C VAL A 3 11.95 9.84 2.59
N SER A 4 12.56 9.64 3.76
CA SER A 4 13.79 10.30 4.18
C SER A 4 14.88 9.26 4.45
N PRO A 5 16.08 9.39 3.86
CA PRO A 5 17.20 8.51 4.14
C PRO A 5 17.80 8.81 5.52
N ILE A 6 18.24 7.78 6.22
CA ILE A 6 18.91 7.86 7.52
C ILE A 6 20.33 7.35 7.37
N PHE A 7 21.30 8.23 7.58
CA PHE A 7 22.71 7.93 7.51
C PHE A 7 23.29 7.75 8.92
N PHE A 8 24.15 6.75 9.09
CA PHE A 8 24.96 6.55 10.28
C PHE A 8 26.43 6.37 9.86
N ASP A 9 27.32 7.16 10.42
CA ASP A 9 28.75 7.23 10.06
C ASP A 9 28.97 7.44 8.53
N GLY A 10 28.17 8.33 7.94
CA GLY A 10 28.24 8.66 6.52
C GLY A 10 27.68 7.58 5.56
N VAL A 11 27.19 6.46 6.08
CA VAL A 11 26.61 5.37 5.29
C VAL A 11 25.10 5.35 5.43
N LEU A 12 24.38 5.23 4.31
CA LEU A 12 22.93 5.04 4.31
C LEU A 12 22.58 3.68 4.96
N ARG A 13 21.82 3.71 6.06
CA ARG A 13 21.46 2.51 6.83
C ARG A 13 19.98 2.22 6.85
N PHE A 14 19.15 3.26 6.92
CA PHE A 14 17.71 3.12 7.07
C PHE A 14 16.95 4.15 6.25
N PHE A 15 15.64 4.01 6.19
CA PHE A 15 14.72 5.01 5.69
C PHE A 15 13.60 5.23 6.70
N ALA A 16 13.20 6.48 6.89
CA ALA A 16 11.93 6.83 7.50
C ALA A 16 10.93 7.11 6.37
N ALA A 17 9.75 6.52 6.44
CA ALA A 17 8.72 6.72 5.43
C ALA A 17 7.35 6.85 6.08
N ASN A 18 6.53 7.74 5.54
CA ASN A 18 5.13 7.85 5.91
C ASN A 18 4.23 8.12 4.70
N ILE A 19 2.95 7.81 4.86
CA ILE A 19 1.91 8.07 3.87
C ILE A 19 0.87 8.98 4.52
N GLY A 20 0.57 10.11 3.88
CA GLY A 20 -0.57 10.95 4.21
C GLY A 20 -1.64 10.82 3.12
N HIS A 21 -2.90 10.70 3.51
CA HIS A 21 -4.04 10.90 2.63
C HIS A 21 -4.44 12.36 2.71
N HIS A 22 -4.35 13.03 1.57
CA HIS A 22 -4.66 14.44 1.45
C HIS A 22 -6.14 14.62 1.08
N THR A 23 -6.77 15.69 1.57
CA THR A 23 -8.18 16.00 1.32
C THR A 23 -8.47 16.30 -0.14
N ASP A 24 -7.50 16.90 -0.83
CA ASP A 24 -7.59 17.25 -2.27
C ASP A 24 -6.20 17.25 -2.87
N VAL A 25 -6.03 16.65 -4.04
CA VAL A 25 -4.78 16.65 -4.82
C VAL A 25 -4.99 17.18 -6.23
N GLY A 26 -6.05 17.98 -6.44
CA GLY A 26 -6.44 18.48 -7.75
C GLY A 26 -7.32 17.49 -8.49
N GLY A 27 -7.23 17.47 -9.81
CA GLY A 27 -8.04 16.59 -10.66
C GLY A 27 -9.43 17.13 -10.99
N ALA A 28 -10.25 16.28 -11.60
CA ALA A 28 -11.52 16.67 -12.21
C ALA A 28 -12.60 17.00 -11.17
N VAL A 29 -12.53 16.46 -9.97
CA VAL A 29 -13.56 16.62 -8.94
C VAL A 29 -12.97 17.09 -7.61
N PRO A 30 -13.71 17.88 -6.80
CA PRO A 30 -13.30 18.20 -5.43
C PRO A 30 -13.08 16.93 -4.60
N GLY A 31 -12.04 16.92 -3.76
CA GLY A 31 -11.65 15.77 -2.97
C GLY A 31 -10.95 14.67 -3.78
N SER A 32 -10.73 14.86 -5.08
CA SER A 32 -9.94 14.00 -5.97
C SER A 32 -10.42 12.55 -6.06
N THR A 33 -11.63 12.23 -5.57
CA THR A 33 -12.16 10.87 -5.56
C THR A 33 -13.57 10.83 -6.15
N SER A 34 -13.75 10.06 -7.20
CA SER A 34 -15.05 9.74 -7.79
C SER A 34 -14.96 8.42 -8.56
N HIS A 35 -16.03 7.63 -8.50
CA HIS A 35 -16.12 6.37 -9.27
C HIS A 35 -16.25 6.60 -10.79
N HIS A 36 -16.68 7.79 -11.22
CA HIS A 36 -16.83 8.13 -12.63
C HIS A 36 -15.55 8.53 -13.36
N LEU A 37 -14.43 8.70 -12.65
CA LEU A 37 -13.16 9.02 -13.29
C LEU A 37 -12.66 7.80 -14.08
N LYS A 38 -12.13 8.04 -15.28
CA LYS A 38 -11.74 6.97 -16.21
C LYS A 38 -10.24 6.74 -16.27
N THR A 39 -9.48 7.78 -15.96
CA THR A 39 -8.01 7.75 -16.05
C THR A 39 -7.38 8.39 -14.82
N VAL A 40 -6.15 7.96 -14.49
CA VAL A 40 -5.36 8.53 -13.39
C VAL A 40 -5.05 10.03 -13.57
N TRP A 41 -5.14 10.56 -14.80
CA TRP A 41 -4.94 12.00 -15.05
C TRP A 41 -6.10 12.86 -14.54
N GLU A 42 -7.27 12.28 -14.42
CA GLU A 42 -8.44 12.95 -13.86
C GLU A 42 -8.44 12.95 -12.32
N GLU A 43 -7.59 12.10 -11.69
CA GLU A 43 -7.55 11.89 -10.24
C GLU A 43 -6.67 12.90 -9.48
N GLY A 44 -5.92 13.73 -10.18
CA GLY A 44 -5.13 14.79 -9.56
C GLY A 44 -3.66 14.81 -10.01
N ILE A 45 -2.89 15.65 -9.31
CA ILE A 45 -1.47 15.84 -9.64
C ILE A 45 -0.68 14.54 -9.45
N ARG A 46 0.11 14.19 -10.45
CA ARG A 46 1.01 13.05 -10.44
C ARG A 46 2.44 13.52 -10.28
N LEU A 47 3.05 13.15 -9.17
CA LEU A 47 4.44 13.52 -8.85
C LEU A 47 5.35 12.31 -9.06
N PRO A 48 6.41 12.42 -9.88
CA PRO A 48 7.46 11.41 -9.91
C PRO A 48 8.25 11.42 -8.60
N ALA A 49 9.16 10.47 -8.41
CA ALA A 49 10.10 10.52 -7.31
C ALA A 49 10.99 11.78 -7.44
N MET A 50 10.85 12.72 -6.53
CA MET A 50 11.56 14.00 -6.54
C MET A 50 12.04 14.38 -5.14
N ARG A 51 13.06 15.22 -5.06
CA ARG A 51 13.59 15.69 -3.79
C ARG A 51 12.92 17.00 -3.40
N ILE A 52 12.09 16.92 -2.35
CA ILE A 52 11.41 18.10 -1.76
C ILE A 52 12.23 18.75 -0.65
N VAL A 53 13.29 18.08 -0.18
CA VAL A 53 14.30 18.60 0.75
C VAL A 53 15.68 18.34 0.17
N ARG A 54 16.54 19.36 0.15
CA ARG A 54 17.93 19.29 -0.32
C ARG A 54 18.85 19.87 0.73
N GLN A 55 19.78 19.09 1.25
CA GLN A 55 20.74 19.51 2.28
C GLN A 55 20.08 20.17 3.53
N GLY A 56 18.91 19.67 3.93
CA GLY A 56 18.15 20.22 5.05
C GLY A 56 17.21 21.38 4.70
N GLU A 57 17.29 21.93 3.49
CA GLU A 57 16.47 23.05 3.02
C GLU A 57 15.28 22.55 2.20
N LEU A 58 14.09 23.12 2.48
CA LEU A 58 12.87 22.86 1.71
C LEU A 58 12.97 23.52 0.32
N ASP A 59 12.64 22.78 -0.71
CA ASP A 59 12.43 23.32 -2.05
C ASP A 59 11.04 24.00 -2.10
N LEU A 60 11.00 25.29 -1.74
CA LEU A 60 9.75 26.04 -1.62
C LEU A 60 9.04 26.22 -2.95
N ASP A 61 9.77 26.43 -4.04
CA ASP A 61 9.19 26.58 -5.38
C ASP A 61 8.44 25.30 -5.80
N LEU A 62 9.04 24.14 -5.51
CA LEU A 62 8.42 22.86 -5.78
C LEU A 62 7.18 22.64 -4.91
N LEU A 63 7.25 22.99 -3.63
CA LEU A 63 6.10 22.87 -2.72
C LEU A 63 4.94 23.78 -3.13
N GLU A 64 5.24 25.02 -3.51
CA GLU A 64 4.25 25.97 -4.03
C GLU A 64 3.63 25.46 -5.32
N MET A 65 4.41 24.93 -6.26
CA MET A 65 3.92 24.29 -7.46
C MET A 65 2.93 23.15 -7.15
N ILE A 66 3.25 22.29 -6.18
CA ILE A 66 2.36 21.22 -5.76
C ILE A 66 1.07 21.78 -5.14
N ALA A 67 1.19 22.75 -4.23
CA ALA A 67 0.06 23.33 -3.52
C ALA A 67 -0.91 24.04 -4.46
N HIS A 68 -0.41 24.84 -5.39
CA HIS A 68 -1.22 25.56 -6.38
C HIS A 68 -1.99 24.67 -7.36
N ASN A 69 -1.62 23.39 -7.47
CA ASN A 69 -2.37 22.39 -8.25
C ASN A 69 -3.48 21.70 -7.42
N THR A 70 -3.76 22.18 -6.22
CA THR A 70 -4.83 21.68 -5.34
C THR A 70 -5.81 22.79 -4.98
N ARG A 71 -7.01 22.44 -4.52
CA ARG A 71 -8.03 23.42 -4.10
C ARG A 71 -7.80 24.00 -2.72
N GLU A 72 -6.91 23.36 -1.92
CA GLU A 72 -6.59 23.74 -0.55
C GLU A 72 -5.06 23.86 -0.38
N PRO A 73 -4.41 24.88 -0.99
CA PRO A 73 -2.96 25.01 -1.03
C PRO A 73 -2.33 25.08 0.37
N ASP A 74 -2.91 25.83 1.30
CA ASP A 74 -2.39 25.99 2.65
C ASP A 74 -2.41 24.67 3.43
N ASN A 75 -3.51 23.95 3.37
CA ASN A 75 -3.63 22.63 3.99
C ASN A 75 -2.60 21.65 3.40
N ARG A 76 -2.38 21.73 2.08
CA ARG A 76 -1.40 20.90 1.39
C ARG A 76 0.03 21.16 1.86
N MET A 77 0.37 22.44 1.99
CA MET A 77 1.67 22.86 2.53
C MET A 77 1.87 22.36 3.97
N HIS A 78 0.87 22.47 4.82
CA HIS A 78 0.93 22.00 6.20
C HIS A 78 1.08 20.48 6.27
N ASP A 79 0.32 19.72 5.49
CA ASP A 79 0.38 18.26 5.44
C ASP A 79 1.78 17.76 5.03
N ILE A 80 2.35 18.34 3.96
CA ILE A 80 3.69 17.95 3.48
C ILE A 80 4.75 18.26 4.54
N ARG A 81 4.69 19.45 5.16
CA ARG A 81 5.62 19.81 6.24
C ARG A 81 5.49 18.87 7.44
N ALA A 82 4.26 18.50 7.81
CA ALA A 82 4.01 17.54 8.89
C ALA A 82 4.59 16.15 8.57
N GLN A 83 4.48 15.71 7.31
CA GLN A 83 5.06 14.44 6.87
C GLN A 83 6.60 14.47 6.95
N ILE A 84 7.24 15.57 6.53
CA ILE A 84 8.70 15.76 6.64
C ILE A 84 9.12 15.74 8.11
N ALA A 85 8.49 16.54 8.96
CA ALA A 85 8.79 16.60 10.39
C ALA A 85 8.60 15.25 11.10
N THR A 86 7.61 14.44 10.66
CA THR A 86 7.40 13.09 11.17
C THR A 86 8.56 12.17 10.84
N ASN A 87 9.06 12.22 9.60
CA ASN A 87 10.23 11.44 9.19
C ASN A 87 11.50 11.88 9.92
N ASP A 88 11.71 13.19 10.11
CA ASP A 88 12.87 13.72 10.83
C ASP A 88 12.86 13.25 12.29
N LYS A 89 11.68 13.23 12.93
CA LYS A 89 11.53 12.66 14.27
C LYS A 89 11.86 11.17 14.27
N GLY A 90 11.34 10.40 13.30
CA GLY A 90 11.61 8.97 13.15
C GLY A 90 13.11 8.68 12.94
N ALA A 91 13.78 9.47 12.09
CA ALA A 91 15.20 9.37 11.84
C ALA A 91 16.02 9.62 13.12
N ARG A 92 15.68 10.66 13.87
CA ARG A 92 16.35 10.98 15.13
C ARG A 92 16.20 9.87 16.17
N LEU A 93 14.98 9.34 16.36
CA LEU A 93 14.72 8.22 17.29
C LEU A 93 15.48 6.96 16.89
N MET A 94 15.60 6.67 15.59
CA MET A 94 16.39 5.55 15.11
C MET A 94 17.87 5.74 15.40
N LEU A 95 18.42 6.92 15.19
CA LEU A 95 19.83 7.24 15.50
C LEU A 95 20.10 7.20 17.01
N GLU A 96 19.17 7.65 17.84
CA GLU A 96 19.26 7.51 19.31
C GLU A 96 19.30 6.04 19.73
N LEU A 97 18.44 5.20 19.14
CA LEU A 97 18.43 3.75 19.39
C LEU A 97 19.77 3.09 18.99
N VAL A 98 20.29 3.45 17.81
CA VAL A 98 21.61 2.97 17.36
C VAL A 98 22.73 3.45 18.30
N GLY A 99 22.69 4.69 18.76
CA GLY A 99 23.66 5.24 19.73
C GLY A 99 23.64 4.53 21.08
N GLN A 100 22.46 4.12 21.56
CA GLN A 100 22.29 3.43 22.84
C GLN A 100 22.67 1.94 22.77
N SER A 101 22.34 1.25 21.67
CA SER A 101 22.41 -0.21 21.57
C SER A 101 23.54 -0.72 20.67
N GLY A 102 24.13 0.16 19.87
CA GLY A 102 25.08 -0.20 18.81
C GLY A 102 24.38 -0.65 17.52
N LEU A 103 24.99 -0.32 16.38
CA LEU A 103 24.41 -0.59 15.05
C LEU A 103 24.18 -2.09 14.81
N ASP A 104 25.17 -2.94 15.12
CA ASP A 104 25.08 -4.39 14.89
C ASP A 104 23.98 -5.03 15.72
N THR A 105 23.76 -4.56 16.95
CA THR A 105 22.66 -5.03 17.80
C THR A 105 21.32 -4.66 17.19
N VAL A 106 21.16 -3.42 16.71
CA VAL A 106 19.90 -2.96 16.07
C VAL A 106 19.63 -3.75 14.80
N LEU A 107 20.62 -3.94 13.93
CA LEU A 107 20.47 -4.72 12.69
C LEU A 107 20.11 -6.19 12.99
N SER A 108 20.77 -6.80 13.97
CA SER A 108 20.46 -8.17 14.40
C SER A 108 19.05 -8.32 14.98
N ALA A 109 18.60 -7.30 15.74
CA ALA A 109 17.24 -7.28 16.28
C ALA A 109 16.18 -7.14 15.18
N ILE A 110 16.41 -6.27 14.19
CA ILE A 110 15.53 -6.10 13.02
C ILE A 110 15.39 -7.45 12.28
N ASP A 111 16.50 -8.09 11.96
CA ASP A 111 16.50 -9.39 11.27
C ASP A 111 15.82 -10.48 12.12
N GLY A 112 16.05 -10.46 13.44
CA GLY A 112 15.37 -11.35 14.39
C GLY A 112 13.86 -11.19 14.39
N ILE A 113 13.36 -9.94 14.37
CA ILE A 113 11.92 -9.60 14.32
C ILE A 113 11.31 -10.07 13.00
N LEU A 114 11.98 -9.86 11.87
CA LEU A 114 11.50 -10.29 10.56
C LEU A 114 11.37 -11.81 10.48
N ARG A 115 12.41 -12.55 10.91
CA ARG A 115 12.38 -14.02 10.97
C ARG A 115 11.34 -14.56 11.96
N TYR A 116 11.17 -13.90 13.10
CA TYR A 116 10.13 -14.29 14.07
C TYR A 116 8.73 -14.17 13.44
N THR A 117 8.44 -13.05 12.79
CA THR A 117 7.15 -12.80 12.14
C THR A 117 6.87 -13.83 11.04
N GLU A 118 7.85 -14.06 10.15
CA GLU A 118 7.73 -15.06 9.08
C GLU A 118 7.45 -16.46 9.65
N ARG A 119 8.27 -16.94 10.60
CA ARG A 119 8.10 -18.24 11.22
C ARG A 119 6.76 -18.39 11.91
N ARG A 120 6.32 -17.35 12.63
CA ARG A 120 5.04 -17.35 13.34
C ARG A 120 3.88 -17.50 12.35
N LEU A 121 3.89 -16.74 11.25
CA LEU A 121 2.84 -16.85 10.24
C LEU A 121 2.89 -18.18 9.49
N ARG A 122 4.06 -18.69 9.12
CA ARG A 122 4.21 -20.04 8.52
C ARG A 122 3.58 -21.12 9.40
N ASN A 123 3.79 -21.05 10.71
CA ASN A 123 3.21 -21.98 11.66
C ASN A 123 1.68 -21.89 11.70
N ARG A 124 1.12 -20.68 11.57
CA ARG A 124 -0.33 -20.50 11.46
C ARG A 124 -0.90 -21.07 10.17
N ILE A 125 -0.25 -20.79 9.04
CA ILE A 125 -0.66 -21.34 7.73
C ILE A 125 -0.57 -22.87 7.72
N ALA A 126 0.45 -23.47 8.34
CA ALA A 126 0.61 -24.92 8.42
C ALA A 126 -0.48 -25.63 9.22
N GLN A 127 -1.27 -24.90 10.02
CA GLN A 127 -2.43 -25.44 10.75
C GLN A 127 -3.70 -25.45 9.88
N LEU A 128 -3.70 -24.77 8.73
CA LEU A 128 -4.83 -24.80 7.79
C LEU A 128 -4.90 -26.15 7.10
N PRO A 129 -6.10 -26.62 6.72
CA PRO A 129 -6.25 -27.80 5.89
C PRO A 129 -5.47 -27.65 4.58
N THR A 130 -4.69 -28.65 4.22
CA THR A 130 -4.01 -28.67 2.91
C THR A 130 -5.06 -28.81 1.80
N GLY A 131 -5.02 -27.89 0.83
CA GLY A 131 -5.98 -27.90 -0.28
C GLY A 131 -6.12 -26.51 -0.90
N SER A 132 -7.14 -26.40 -1.76
CA SER A 132 -7.52 -25.12 -2.38
C SER A 132 -8.99 -24.84 -2.14
N VAL A 133 -9.29 -23.56 -1.91
CA VAL A 133 -10.66 -23.05 -1.79
C VAL A 133 -10.83 -21.91 -2.79
N SER A 134 -11.94 -21.93 -3.51
CA SER A 134 -12.29 -20.87 -4.46
C SER A 134 -13.44 -20.05 -3.92
N PHE A 135 -13.35 -18.76 -4.07
CA PHE A 135 -14.38 -17.80 -3.69
C PHE A 135 -14.69 -16.86 -4.86
N THR A 136 -15.94 -16.50 -5.01
CA THR A 136 -16.41 -15.58 -6.04
C THR A 136 -17.26 -14.50 -5.41
N GLU A 137 -16.85 -13.26 -5.59
CA GLU A 137 -17.59 -12.06 -5.20
C GLU A 137 -18.00 -11.27 -6.43
N ARG A 138 -18.98 -10.41 -6.31
CA ARG A 138 -19.49 -9.57 -7.41
C ARG A 138 -19.66 -8.14 -6.94
N MET A 139 -19.19 -7.24 -7.75
CA MET A 139 -19.56 -5.82 -7.67
C MET A 139 -20.74 -5.58 -8.61
N ASP A 140 -21.68 -4.74 -8.22
CA ASP A 140 -22.92 -4.51 -8.97
C ASP A 140 -22.64 -3.99 -10.38
N ASP A 141 -21.61 -3.15 -10.53
CA ASP A 141 -21.14 -2.61 -11.80
C ASP A 141 -19.65 -2.18 -11.73
N ASP A 142 -19.15 -1.59 -12.80
CA ASP A 142 -17.77 -1.09 -12.92
C ASP A 142 -17.57 0.38 -12.56
N GLY A 143 -18.55 1.01 -11.88
CA GLY A 143 -18.58 2.44 -11.55
C GLY A 143 -19.18 3.32 -12.65
N MET A 144 -19.52 2.74 -13.81
CA MET A 144 -20.09 3.43 -14.97
C MET A 144 -21.45 2.81 -15.40
N GLY A 145 -21.96 1.89 -14.57
CA GLY A 145 -23.12 1.06 -14.89
C GLY A 145 -22.75 -0.10 -15.83
N GLY A 146 -23.66 -1.03 -16.00
CA GLY A 146 -23.48 -2.21 -16.84
C GLY A 146 -23.55 -3.50 -16.06
N ASP A 147 -22.88 -4.53 -16.55
CA ASP A 147 -22.91 -5.85 -15.95
C ASP A 147 -22.07 -5.94 -14.67
N PRO A 148 -22.43 -6.82 -13.72
CA PRO A 148 -21.64 -7.06 -12.53
C PRO A 148 -20.20 -7.50 -12.85
N VAL A 149 -19.24 -6.97 -12.09
CA VAL A 149 -17.83 -7.36 -12.22
C VAL A 149 -17.51 -8.46 -11.21
N VAL A 150 -17.04 -9.59 -11.70
CA VAL A 150 -16.65 -10.75 -10.88
C VAL A 150 -15.25 -10.54 -10.31
N ILE A 151 -15.09 -10.83 -9.02
CA ILE A 151 -13.80 -10.99 -8.36
C ILE A 151 -13.69 -12.46 -7.97
N GLN A 152 -12.72 -13.16 -8.58
CA GLN A 152 -12.43 -14.57 -8.30
C GLN A 152 -11.15 -14.66 -7.48
N ALA A 153 -11.18 -15.43 -6.39
CA ALA A 153 -9.98 -15.73 -5.62
C ALA A 153 -9.87 -17.24 -5.38
N ASN A 154 -8.71 -17.81 -5.66
CA ASN A 154 -8.35 -19.19 -5.36
C ASN A 154 -7.24 -19.17 -4.32
N VAL A 155 -7.49 -19.72 -3.15
CA VAL A 155 -6.56 -19.75 -2.03
C VAL A 155 -6.06 -21.16 -1.82
N GLN A 156 -4.75 -21.35 -1.85
CA GLN A 156 -4.11 -22.64 -1.61
C GLN A 156 -3.12 -22.54 -0.45
N ALA A 157 -3.33 -23.37 0.57
CA ALA A 157 -2.40 -23.52 1.69
C ALA A 157 -1.62 -24.84 1.53
N ARG A 158 -0.27 -24.72 1.55
CA ARG A 158 0.63 -25.85 1.46
C ARG A 158 1.98 -25.54 2.09
N ASP A 159 2.49 -26.45 2.90
CA ASP A 159 3.84 -26.40 3.48
C ASP A 159 4.20 -25.06 4.17
N GLY A 160 3.21 -24.48 4.90
CA GLY A 160 3.38 -23.19 5.56
C GLY A 160 3.46 -21.99 4.62
N GLN A 161 3.01 -22.16 3.38
CA GLN A 161 2.87 -21.11 2.37
C GLN A 161 1.41 -20.95 1.96
N LEU A 162 1.04 -19.72 1.62
CA LEU A 162 -0.28 -19.37 1.11
C LEU A 162 -0.12 -18.78 -0.30
N HIS A 163 -0.80 -19.38 -1.26
CA HIS A 163 -0.90 -18.83 -2.61
C HIS A 163 -2.32 -18.34 -2.83
N VAL A 164 -2.45 -17.09 -3.27
CA VAL A 164 -3.73 -16.44 -3.59
C VAL A 164 -3.71 -16.04 -5.05
N ASP A 165 -4.54 -16.69 -5.85
CA ASP A 165 -4.63 -16.48 -7.28
C ASP A 165 -5.97 -15.87 -7.67
N PHE A 166 -5.91 -14.73 -8.39
CA PHE A 166 -7.07 -13.99 -8.86
C PHE A 166 -7.44 -14.30 -10.32
N THR A 167 -6.95 -15.40 -10.86
CA THR A 167 -7.35 -15.87 -12.21
C THR A 167 -8.85 -16.13 -12.25
N GLY A 168 -9.52 -15.62 -13.28
CA GLY A 168 -10.99 -15.65 -13.43
C GLY A 168 -11.68 -14.34 -12.99
N THR A 169 -10.93 -13.41 -12.40
CA THR A 169 -11.42 -12.03 -12.11
C THR A 169 -11.75 -11.30 -13.40
N GLY A 170 -12.84 -10.53 -13.37
CA GLY A 170 -13.34 -9.73 -14.48
C GLY A 170 -12.37 -8.65 -14.95
N LYS A 171 -12.62 -8.13 -16.15
CA LYS A 171 -11.82 -7.06 -16.76
C LYS A 171 -11.74 -5.82 -15.87
N GLN A 172 -10.70 -5.03 -16.07
CA GLN A 172 -10.57 -3.74 -15.40
C GLN A 172 -11.80 -2.85 -15.64
N ALA A 173 -12.21 -2.12 -14.60
CA ALA A 173 -13.34 -1.22 -14.63
C ALA A 173 -13.09 -0.03 -15.57
N ARG A 174 -14.13 0.46 -16.23
CA ARG A 174 -14.10 1.72 -16.99
C ARG A 174 -14.02 2.93 -16.06
N GLY A 175 -14.59 2.80 -14.86
CA GLY A 175 -14.50 3.78 -13.77
C GLY A 175 -13.33 3.52 -12.82
N ALA A 176 -13.30 4.26 -11.70
CA ALA A 176 -12.17 4.31 -10.78
C ALA A 176 -12.13 3.20 -9.71
N PHE A 177 -12.89 2.11 -9.88
CA PHE A 177 -12.92 0.98 -8.93
C PHE A 177 -11.71 0.04 -9.03
N ASN A 178 -10.82 0.27 -10.00
CA ASN A 178 -9.65 -0.59 -10.20
C ASN A 178 -8.73 -0.61 -8.99
N LEU A 179 -8.27 -1.81 -8.62
CA LEU A 179 -7.39 -2.06 -7.49
C LEU A 179 -5.98 -2.39 -8.01
N PRO A 180 -5.01 -1.46 -7.91
CA PRO A 180 -3.65 -1.72 -8.35
C PRO A 180 -2.98 -2.80 -7.50
N ALA A 181 -2.00 -3.51 -8.06
CA ALA A 181 -1.34 -4.65 -7.43
C ALA A 181 -0.82 -4.37 -6.00
N SER A 182 -0.31 -3.16 -5.74
CA SER A 182 0.13 -2.78 -4.38
C SER A 182 -1.01 -2.75 -3.36
N ALA A 183 -2.19 -2.26 -3.76
CA ALA A 183 -3.37 -2.21 -2.90
C ALA A 183 -4.03 -3.60 -2.78
N LEU A 184 -4.01 -4.40 -3.86
CA LEU A 184 -4.41 -5.81 -3.80
C LEU A 184 -3.59 -6.58 -2.76
N ASN A 185 -2.25 -6.48 -2.85
CA ASN A 185 -1.35 -7.12 -1.91
C ASN A 185 -1.63 -6.69 -0.46
N ALA A 186 -1.80 -5.38 -0.24
CA ALA A 186 -2.14 -4.86 1.09
C ALA A 186 -3.47 -5.42 1.63
N SER A 187 -4.48 -5.55 0.77
CA SER A 187 -5.78 -6.12 1.15
C SER A 187 -5.66 -7.59 1.54
N VAL A 188 -4.91 -8.38 0.78
CA VAL A 188 -4.64 -9.80 1.08
C VAL A 188 -3.85 -9.94 2.38
N TYR A 189 -2.77 -9.17 2.57
CA TYR A 189 -1.96 -9.22 3.79
C TYR A 189 -2.77 -8.83 5.03
N PHE A 190 -3.62 -7.81 4.91
CA PHE A 190 -4.54 -7.41 5.98
C PHE A 190 -5.48 -8.55 6.35
N ALA A 191 -6.15 -9.15 5.38
CA ALA A 191 -7.10 -10.25 5.60
C ALA A 191 -6.41 -11.46 6.23
N VAL A 192 -5.27 -11.90 5.68
CA VAL A 192 -4.50 -13.03 6.23
C VAL A 192 -4.07 -12.77 7.68
N LYS A 193 -3.54 -11.56 7.96
CA LYS A 193 -3.18 -11.18 9.32
C LYS A 193 -4.39 -11.20 10.27
N ALA A 194 -5.49 -10.57 9.86
CA ALA A 194 -6.69 -10.46 10.69
C ALA A 194 -7.28 -11.84 11.04
N MET A 195 -7.24 -12.79 10.10
CA MET A 195 -7.80 -14.12 10.29
C MET A 195 -6.88 -15.08 11.04
N LEU A 196 -5.59 -15.12 10.70
CA LEU A 196 -4.68 -16.14 11.21
C LEU A 196 -3.94 -15.72 12.48
N ASP A 197 -3.62 -14.44 12.60
CA ASP A 197 -2.90 -13.93 13.77
C ASP A 197 -3.06 -12.40 13.91
N PRO A 198 -4.19 -11.93 14.46
CA PRO A 198 -4.48 -10.49 14.59
C PRO A 198 -3.48 -9.75 15.49
N GLU A 199 -2.77 -10.44 16.37
CA GLU A 199 -1.76 -9.86 17.26
C GLU A 199 -0.38 -9.74 16.61
N LEU A 200 -0.19 -10.35 15.44
CA LEU A 200 1.09 -10.30 14.74
C LEU A 200 1.42 -8.86 14.31
N MET A 201 2.59 -8.35 14.71
CA MET A 201 3.04 -7.03 14.26
C MET A 201 3.38 -7.06 12.77
N PRO A 202 2.74 -6.20 11.94
CA PRO A 202 2.97 -6.20 10.51
C PRO A 202 4.39 -5.69 10.19
N ASN A 203 5.13 -6.50 9.45
CA ASN A 203 6.43 -6.16 8.89
C ASN A 203 6.70 -7.05 7.67
N ASN A 204 7.85 -6.90 7.03
CA ASN A 204 8.18 -7.64 5.82
C ASN A 204 8.23 -9.18 5.99
N GLY A 205 8.43 -9.70 7.20
CA GLY A 205 8.35 -11.13 7.51
C GLY A 205 6.96 -11.71 7.28
N LEU A 206 5.89 -10.90 7.45
CA LEU A 206 4.50 -11.31 7.17
C LEU A 206 4.29 -11.62 5.69
N PHE A 207 5.00 -10.96 4.78
CA PHE A 207 4.78 -11.11 3.34
C PHE A 207 5.48 -12.35 2.76
N GLN A 208 6.54 -12.83 3.41
CA GLN A 208 7.38 -13.92 2.92
C GLN A 208 6.63 -15.23 2.61
N PRO A 209 5.71 -15.71 3.44
CA PRO A 209 4.98 -16.95 3.16
C PRO A 209 3.75 -16.78 2.25
N ILE A 210 3.50 -15.58 1.72
CA ILE A 210 2.30 -15.28 0.92
C ILE A 210 2.72 -14.93 -0.51
N THR A 211 2.18 -15.65 -1.48
CA THR A 211 2.33 -15.34 -2.90
C THR A 211 0.97 -14.93 -3.47
N ILE A 212 0.95 -13.83 -4.22
CA ILE A 212 -0.27 -13.29 -4.83
C ILE A 212 -0.06 -13.19 -6.33
N SER A 213 -1.01 -13.71 -7.10
CA SER A 213 -1.05 -13.57 -8.56
C SER A 213 -2.39 -13.00 -9.00
N ALA A 214 -2.34 -12.06 -9.96
CA ALA A 214 -3.53 -11.48 -10.59
C ALA A 214 -3.22 -11.19 -12.06
N PRO A 215 -4.06 -11.66 -13.01
CA PRO A 215 -3.86 -11.39 -14.42
C PRO A 215 -3.92 -9.88 -14.71
N GLU A 216 -3.03 -9.42 -15.57
CA GLU A 216 -3.00 -8.04 -16.04
C GLU A 216 -4.28 -7.68 -16.82
N GLY A 217 -4.76 -6.44 -16.69
CA GLY A 217 -6.00 -5.97 -17.34
C GLY A 217 -7.28 -6.39 -16.63
N THR A 218 -7.17 -6.93 -15.41
CA THR A 218 -8.33 -7.20 -14.54
C THR A 218 -8.56 -6.06 -13.55
N ILE A 219 -9.74 -6.02 -12.91
CA ILE A 219 -10.06 -5.01 -11.89
C ILE A 219 -9.11 -5.07 -10.68
N THR A 220 -8.45 -6.20 -10.43
CA THR A 220 -7.48 -6.42 -9.35
C THR A 220 -6.01 -6.22 -9.79
N ASN A 221 -5.77 -5.98 -11.07
CA ASN A 221 -4.47 -5.64 -11.64
C ASN A 221 -4.63 -4.84 -12.95
N PRO A 222 -5.12 -3.59 -12.84
CA PRO A 222 -5.43 -2.76 -14.01
C PRO A 222 -4.16 -2.30 -14.74
N VAL A 223 -4.32 -2.08 -16.04
CA VAL A 223 -3.30 -1.49 -16.91
C VAL A 223 -3.41 0.03 -16.89
N PHE A 224 -2.28 0.70 -16.78
CA PHE A 224 -2.19 2.15 -16.92
C PHE A 224 -2.78 2.61 -18.28
N PRO A 225 -3.59 3.70 -18.33
CA PRO A 225 -3.84 4.71 -17.29
C PRO A 225 -5.18 4.57 -16.56
N ALA A 226 -5.66 3.35 -16.31
CA ALA A 226 -6.94 3.14 -15.64
C ALA A 226 -7.02 3.91 -14.30
N ALA A 227 -8.17 4.53 -14.02
CA ALA A 227 -8.43 5.23 -12.78
C ALA A 227 -8.52 4.26 -11.60
N VAL A 228 -8.04 4.67 -10.42
CA VAL A 228 -7.91 3.85 -9.20
C VAL A 228 -8.36 4.57 -7.93
N GLY A 229 -8.89 5.79 -8.04
CA GLY A 229 -9.21 6.66 -6.90
C GLY A 229 -10.26 6.07 -5.96
N ALA A 230 -11.23 5.35 -6.49
CA ALA A 230 -12.30 4.69 -5.72
C ALA A 230 -12.00 3.20 -5.40
N ARG A 231 -10.73 2.78 -5.49
CA ARG A 231 -10.26 1.40 -5.27
C ARG A 231 -10.66 0.78 -3.92
N VAL A 232 -10.99 1.60 -2.93
CA VAL A 232 -11.38 1.12 -1.58
C VAL A 232 -12.58 0.18 -1.65
N THR A 233 -13.53 0.43 -2.56
CA THR A 233 -14.70 -0.45 -2.77
C THR A 233 -14.27 -1.85 -3.16
N THR A 234 -13.36 -1.98 -4.14
CA THR A 234 -12.82 -3.28 -4.57
C THR A 234 -11.92 -3.91 -3.49
N ALA A 235 -11.10 -3.09 -2.79
CA ALA A 235 -10.25 -3.58 -1.70
C ALA A 235 -11.07 -4.20 -0.57
N GLN A 236 -12.20 -3.60 -0.20
CA GLN A 236 -13.11 -4.14 0.80
C GLN A 236 -13.71 -5.47 0.37
N ARG A 237 -14.15 -5.60 -0.90
CA ARG A 237 -14.66 -6.86 -1.44
C ARG A 237 -13.59 -7.96 -1.42
N VAL A 238 -12.37 -7.63 -1.82
CA VAL A 238 -11.23 -8.56 -1.73
C VAL A 238 -11.00 -8.98 -0.28
N ALA A 239 -10.96 -8.06 0.69
CA ALA A 239 -10.70 -8.39 2.09
C ALA A 239 -11.80 -9.26 2.73
N VAL A 240 -13.07 -9.04 2.37
CA VAL A 240 -14.22 -9.83 2.87
C VAL A 240 -14.27 -11.22 2.20
N SER A 241 -13.77 -11.35 0.99
CA SER A 241 -13.77 -12.63 0.24
C SER A 241 -13.00 -13.77 0.94
N TYR A 242 -12.21 -13.48 1.98
CA TYR A 242 -11.42 -14.46 2.74
C TYR A 242 -11.99 -14.77 4.13
N THR A 243 -13.02 -14.05 4.58
CA THR A 243 -13.66 -14.26 5.88
C THR A 243 -14.91 -15.12 5.77
#